data_a819a3ec5f4efb5244012a0a283f4199
#
_entry.id   a819a3ec5f4efb5244012a0a283f4199
#
_cell.length_a   1.000
_cell.length_b   1.000
_cell.length_c   1.000
_cell.angle_alpha   90.00
_cell.angle_beta   90.00
_cell.angle_gamma   90.00
#
_symmetry.space_group_name_H-M   'P 1'
#
loop_
_entity.id
_entity.type
_entity.pdbx_description
1 polymer ?
#
loop_
_entity_poly.entity_id
_entity_poly.type
_entity_poly.pdbx_seq_one_letter_code
_entity_poly.pdbx_strand_id
1 'polypeptide(L)'
;YQFGFNRSLNAIRPIGSLVKPFVYLSALEKYQQYNLTTILDDSLLSVPITNNSFWEPNNFDKKYHGNVPLHKALWQSYNIASARLGIGLGFDSVDKTFQSLGIEKSVPRYPSLYVGSFEMSPLDVIQAYQTIASDGFYSPLRSIREIVDIDGESALSYPYRIEQRFRPEPIHLIKFAMQQTFTKGTARGYKQEIIDKWNVGGKTGTSDDQRDSWFVGYAGDYLVLTWFGFDDNRPTPLTGRTGALELWKNFIEDIDPNSSTKPVLPRI
;
A
#
# COMPACT_ATOMS: atom_id res chain seq x y z
N TYR A 1 -27.29 -10.76 -2.86
CA TYR A 1 -27.28 -11.55 -4.10
C TYR A 1 -26.47 -12.82 -3.85
N GLN A 2 -27.11 -13.97 -3.86
CA GLN A 2 -26.50 -15.27 -3.53
C GLN A 2 -25.43 -15.73 -4.54
N PHE A 3 -25.39 -15.13 -5.75
CA PHE A 3 -24.48 -15.45 -6.84
C PHE A 3 -23.95 -14.20 -7.57
N GLY A 4 -23.88 -13.05 -6.87
CA GLY A 4 -23.41 -11.81 -7.46
C GLY A 4 -21.87 -11.74 -7.52
N PHE A 5 -21.34 -10.88 -8.38
CA PHE A 5 -19.92 -10.55 -8.42
C PHE A 5 -19.48 -9.85 -7.12
N ASN A 6 -18.68 -10.55 -6.32
CA ASN A 6 -18.13 -9.97 -5.09
C ASN A 6 -16.87 -9.15 -5.42
N ARG A 7 -17.01 -7.83 -5.48
CA ARG A 7 -15.91 -6.94 -5.86
C ARG A 7 -14.72 -7.00 -4.92
N SER A 8 -14.94 -7.26 -3.63
CA SER A 8 -13.82 -7.38 -2.68
C SER A 8 -12.91 -8.57 -2.96
N LEU A 9 -13.46 -9.64 -3.52
CA LEU A 9 -12.75 -10.89 -3.83
C LEU A 9 -12.37 -10.99 -5.31
N ASN A 10 -13.24 -10.55 -6.21
CA ASN A 10 -13.18 -10.90 -7.62
C ASN A 10 -12.78 -9.74 -8.55
N ALA A 11 -12.79 -8.49 -8.07
CA ALA A 11 -12.32 -7.36 -8.86
C ALA A 11 -10.80 -7.32 -8.87
N ILE A 12 -10.19 -8.03 -9.82
CA ILE A 12 -8.75 -8.02 -10.05
C ILE A 12 -8.42 -6.78 -10.87
N ARG A 13 -7.66 -5.84 -10.29
CA ARG A 13 -7.38 -4.51 -10.86
C ARG A 13 -5.95 -4.06 -10.64
N PRO A 14 -5.36 -3.26 -11.54
CA PRO A 14 -4.08 -2.60 -11.28
C PRO A 14 -4.18 -1.73 -10.02
N ILE A 15 -3.29 -1.99 -9.06
CA ILE A 15 -3.32 -1.30 -7.77
C ILE A 15 -2.65 0.08 -7.81
N GLY A 16 -2.03 0.41 -8.93
CA GLY A 16 -1.32 1.68 -9.08
C GLY A 16 -0.30 1.89 -7.96
N SER A 17 -0.16 3.11 -7.53
CA SER A 17 0.85 3.47 -6.53
C SER A 17 0.67 2.81 -5.14
N LEU A 18 -0.34 1.97 -4.92
CA LEU A 18 -0.42 1.15 -3.71
C LEU A 18 0.71 0.12 -3.61
N VAL A 19 1.37 -0.23 -4.72
CA VAL A 19 2.52 -1.13 -4.72
C VAL A 19 3.76 -0.52 -4.06
N LYS A 20 3.89 0.81 -4.07
CA LYS A 20 5.12 1.50 -3.67
C LYS A 20 5.57 1.21 -2.23
N PRO A 21 4.71 1.22 -1.20
CA PRO A 21 5.14 0.83 0.14
C PRO A 21 5.82 -0.55 0.19
N PHE A 22 5.41 -1.51 -0.65
CA PHE A 22 6.02 -2.84 -0.70
C PHE A 22 7.44 -2.79 -1.29
N VAL A 23 7.63 -2.03 -2.38
CA VAL A 23 8.94 -1.80 -3.01
C VAL A 23 9.89 -1.08 -2.04
N TYR A 24 9.40 -0.04 -1.36
CA TYR A 24 10.18 0.73 -0.40
C TYR A 24 10.52 -0.07 0.86
N LEU A 25 9.60 -0.92 1.32
CA LEU A 25 9.87 -1.86 2.42
C LEU A 25 10.99 -2.84 2.04
N SER A 26 10.99 -3.36 0.80
CA SER A 26 12.07 -4.20 0.28
C SER A 26 13.44 -3.50 0.30
N ALA A 27 13.48 -2.18 0.08
CA ALA A 27 14.70 -1.40 0.22
C ALA A 27 15.11 -1.26 1.69
N LEU A 28 14.17 -0.89 2.57
CA LEU A 28 14.43 -0.65 3.98
C LEU A 28 14.83 -1.94 4.74
N GLU A 29 14.44 -3.12 4.27
CA GLU A 29 14.98 -4.40 4.76
C GLU A 29 16.50 -4.52 4.56
N LYS A 30 17.05 -3.84 3.55
CA LYS A 30 18.49 -3.76 3.28
C LYS A 30 19.10 -2.52 3.97
N TYR A 31 18.96 -2.43 5.28
CA TYR A 31 19.30 -1.26 6.10
C TYR A 31 20.76 -0.77 5.96
N GLN A 32 21.69 -1.63 5.54
CA GLN A 32 23.08 -1.24 5.25
C GLN A 32 23.21 -0.39 3.99
N GLN A 33 22.24 -0.47 3.07
CA GLN A 33 22.26 0.21 1.78
C GLN A 33 21.23 1.34 1.70
N TYR A 34 20.09 1.17 2.38
CA TYR A 34 18.96 2.08 2.27
C TYR A 34 18.44 2.53 3.63
N ASN A 35 18.12 3.81 3.70
CA ASN A 35 17.42 4.44 4.81
C ASN A 35 16.48 5.55 4.28
N LEU A 36 15.74 6.22 5.14
CA LEU A 36 14.76 7.24 4.73
C LEU A 36 15.39 8.43 4.00
N THR A 37 16.67 8.73 4.26
CA THR A 37 17.39 9.86 3.62
C THR A 37 18.20 9.45 2.41
N THR A 38 18.24 8.17 2.05
CA THR A 38 18.88 7.70 0.81
C THR A 38 18.37 8.50 -0.38
N ILE A 39 19.29 9.05 -1.16
CA ILE A 39 18.94 9.86 -2.34
C ILE A 39 18.58 8.94 -3.50
N LEU A 40 17.40 9.17 -4.06
CA LEU A 40 16.91 8.55 -5.29
C LEU A 40 16.93 9.58 -6.40
N ASP A 41 17.30 9.15 -7.59
CA ASP A 41 17.27 9.99 -8.79
C ASP A 41 15.89 9.91 -9.46
N ASP A 42 15.19 11.04 -9.54
CA ASP A 42 13.89 11.22 -10.21
C ASP A 42 14.04 11.98 -11.55
N SER A 43 15.17 11.81 -12.24
CA SER A 43 15.36 12.29 -13.62
C SER A 43 14.87 11.25 -14.64
N LEU A 44 14.85 11.61 -15.91
CA LEU A 44 14.43 10.73 -17.01
C LEU A 44 15.00 9.32 -16.86
N LEU A 45 14.12 8.33 -16.96
CA LEU A 45 14.46 6.92 -16.95
C LEU A 45 13.93 6.26 -18.22
N SER A 46 14.83 5.66 -19.00
CA SER A 46 14.49 4.89 -20.19
C SER A 46 15.02 3.47 -20.02
N VAL A 47 14.11 2.50 -19.98
CA VAL A 47 14.43 1.09 -19.74
C VAL A 47 14.13 0.29 -21.02
N PRO A 48 15.11 -0.37 -21.61
CA PRO A 48 14.87 -1.24 -22.77
C PRO A 48 13.97 -2.41 -22.35
N ILE A 49 12.93 -2.70 -23.15
CA ILE A 49 12.03 -3.83 -22.92
C ILE A 49 12.20 -4.92 -23.97
N THR A 50 11.74 -4.72 -25.19
CA THR A 50 11.88 -5.69 -26.30
C THR A 50 11.86 -4.95 -27.64
N ASN A 51 12.47 -5.53 -28.69
CA ASN A 51 12.35 -5.05 -30.08
C ASN A 51 12.57 -3.54 -30.29
N ASN A 52 13.65 -2.98 -29.75
CA ASN A 52 13.95 -1.55 -29.82
C ASN A 52 12.90 -0.61 -29.18
N SER A 53 12.04 -1.13 -28.31
CA SER A 53 11.12 -0.31 -27.54
C SER A 53 11.65 -0.06 -26.12
N PHE A 54 11.31 1.12 -25.59
CA PHE A 54 11.72 1.56 -24.27
C PHE A 54 10.48 1.85 -23.42
N TRP A 55 10.57 1.50 -22.13
CA TRP A 55 9.59 1.93 -21.14
C TRP A 55 10.13 3.17 -20.41
N GLU A 56 9.36 4.23 -20.46
CA GLU A 56 9.68 5.53 -19.87
C GLU A 56 8.56 5.97 -18.92
N PRO A 57 8.71 5.69 -17.62
CA PRO A 57 7.72 6.11 -16.65
C PRO A 57 7.71 7.63 -16.49
N ASN A 58 6.51 8.19 -16.32
CA ASN A 58 6.33 9.60 -16.03
C ASN A 58 5.76 9.80 -14.63
N ASN A 59 6.16 10.86 -13.95
CA ASN A 59 5.49 11.32 -12.76
C ASN A 59 4.08 11.84 -13.09
N PHE A 60 3.18 11.80 -12.11
CA PHE A 60 1.79 12.25 -12.32
C PHE A 60 1.73 13.73 -12.73
N ASP A 61 2.58 14.59 -12.17
CA ASP A 61 2.70 16.01 -12.48
C ASP A 61 3.52 16.31 -13.75
N LYS A 62 4.01 15.27 -14.45
CA LYS A 62 4.82 15.37 -15.68
C LYS A 62 6.16 16.10 -15.49
N LYS A 63 6.69 16.12 -14.26
CA LYS A 63 7.95 16.80 -13.92
C LYS A 63 9.02 15.79 -13.46
N TYR A 64 10.29 16.18 -13.65
CA TYR A 64 11.45 15.54 -13.06
C TYR A 64 11.85 16.32 -11.80
N HIS A 65 12.16 15.61 -10.71
CA HIS A 65 12.47 16.25 -9.42
C HIS A 65 13.94 16.10 -9.04
N GLY A 66 14.75 15.49 -9.91
CA GLY A 66 16.18 15.28 -9.68
C GLY A 66 16.44 14.41 -8.45
N ASN A 67 17.40 14.78 -7.65
CA ASN A 67 17.77 14.05 -6.45
C ASN A 67 16.76 14.28 -5.32
N VAL A 68 16.08 13.24 -4.89
CA VAL A 68 15.05 13.30 -3.83
C VAL A 68 15.32 12.24 -2.75
N PRO A 69 15.12 12.55 -1.47
CA PRO A 69 15.20 11.55 -0.41
C PRO A 69 14.13 10.47 -0.57
N LEU A 70 14.47 9.23 -0.23
CA LEU A 70 13.60 8.05 -0.33
C LEU A 70 12.23 8.30 0.31
N HIS A 71 12.17 8.82 1.53
CA HIS A 71 10.91 9.12 2.20
C HIS A 71 10.05 10.12 1.40
N LYS A 72 10.68 11.17 0.80
CA LYS A 72 9.96 12.16 -0.01
C LYS A 72 9.40 11.53 -1.28
N ALA A 73 10.17 10.69 -1.96
CA ALA A 73 9.73 9.99 -3.15
C ALA A 73 8.49 9.10 -2.86
N LEU A 74 8.42 8.47 -1.67
CA LEU A 74 7.28 7.65 -1.27
C LEU A 74 6.04 8.50 -0.97
N TRP A 75 6.12 9.53 -0.13
CA TRP A 75 4.92 10.30 0.24
C TRP A 75 4.39 11.18 -0.89
N GLN A 76 5.26 11.65 -1.81
CA GLN A 76 4.86 12.34 -3.04
C GLN A 76 4.45 11.36 -4.15
N SER A 77 4.73 10.06 -3.94
CA SER A 77 4.40 9.01 -4.89
C SER A 77 5.07 9.17 -6.25
N TYR A 78 6.34 9.60 -6.30
CA TYR A 78 7.09 9.75 -7.55
C TYR A 78 7.26 8.41 -8.24
N ASN A 79 6.93 8.35 -9.53
CA ASN A 79 6.98 7.12 -10.31
C ASN A 79 8.41 6.78 -10.70
N ILE A 80 9.16 7.76 -11.19
CA ILE A 80 10.50 7.54 -11.76
C ILE A 80 11.46 7.07 -10.67
N ALA A 81 11.48 7.78 -9.54
CA ALA A 81 12.29 7.38 -8.37
C ALA A 81 11.93 5.98 -7.87
N SER A 82 10.62 5.64 -7.85
CA SER A 82 10.15 4.31 -7.42
C SER A 82 10.56 3.20 -8.40
N ALA A 83 10.44 3.46 -9.70
CA ALA A 83 10.87 2.52 -10.75
C ALA A 83 12.37 2.25 -10.66
N ARG A 84 13.17 3.31 -10.53
CA ARG A 84 14.63 3.21 -10.41
C ARG A 84 15.04 2.44 -9.15
N LEU A 85 14.38 2.70 -8.03
CA LEU A 85 14.57 1.95 -6.78
C LEU A 85 14.29 0.45 -6.99
N GLY A 86 13.12 0.12 -7.53
CA GLY A 86 12.70 -1.26 -7.78
C GLY A 86 13.63 -2.01 -8.73
N ILE A 87 14.08 -1.36 -9.82
CA ILE A 87 15.07 -1.92 -10.75
C ILE A 87 16.38 -2.20 -10.02
N GLY A 88 16.85 -1.26 -9.19
CA GLY A 88 18.09 -1.44 -8.42
C GLY A 88 18.02 -2.55 -7.38
N LEU A 89 16.83 -2.80 -6.80
CA LEU A 89 16.58 -3.91 -5.87
C LEU A 89 16.53 -5.28 -6.55
N GLY A 90 16.05 -5.31 -7.79
CA GLY A 90 15.79 -6.51 -8.56
C GLY A 90 14.48 -7.22 -8.17
N PHE A 91 13.93 -7.97 -9.12
CA PHE A 91 12.63 -8.66 -8.96
C PHE A 91 12.62 -9.65 -7.79
N ASP A 92 13.69 -10.43 -7.60
CA ASP A 92 13.73 -11.47 -6.54
C ASP A 92 13.65 -10.86 -5.13
N SER A 93 14.25 -9.68 -4.93
CA SER A 93 14.18 -8.99 -3.64
C SER A 93 12.78 -8.47 -3.34
N VAL A 94 12.12 -7.92 -4.36
CA VAL A 94 10.76 -7.39 -4.23
C VAL A 94 9.76 -8.53 -4.08
N ASP A 95 9.90 -9.62 -4.83
CA ASP A 95 9.07 -10.82 -4.74
C ASP A 95 9.09 -11.42 -3.32
N LYS A 96 10.26 -11.56 -2.72
CA LYS A 96 10.39 -12.00 -1.32
C LYS A 96 9.60 -11.13 -0.35
N THR A 97 9.66 -9.82 -0.53
CA THR A 97 8.88 -8.89 0.30
C THR A 97 7.38 -9.08 0.10
N PHE A 98 6.93 -9.28 -1.15
CA PHE A 98 5.52 -9.53 -1.46
C PHE A 98 5.04 -10.81 -0.81
N GLN A 99 5.79 -11.90 -0.91
CA GLN A 99 5.48 -13.18 -0.24
C GLN A 99 5.41 -13.00 1.29
N SER A 100 6.34 -12.25 1.87
CA SER A 100 6.32 -11.95 3.31
C SER A 100 5.12 -11.10 3.73
N LEU A 101 4.59 -10.26 2.84
CA LEU A 101 3.34 -9.52 3.05
C LEU A 101 2.07 -10.39 2.89
N GLY A 102 2.20 -11.64 2.47
CA GLY A 102 1.10 -12.57 2.27
C GLY A 102 0.54 -12.55 0.84
N ILE A 103 1.26 -12.00 -0.13
CA ILE A 103 0.89 -12.05 -1.55
C ILE A 103 1.44 -13.36 -2.13
N GLU A 104 0.57 -14.36 -2.25
CA GLU A 104 0.95 -15.70 -2.75
C GLU A 104 1.07 -15.75 -4.28
N LYS A 105 0.51 -14.74 -4.97
CA LYS A 105 0.52 -14.64 -6.42
C LYS A 105 1.92 -14.37 -6.93
N SER A 106 2.33 -15.08 -7.98
CA SER A 106 3.60 -14.82 -8.66
C SER A 106 3.67 -13.38 -9.17
N VAL A 107 4.75 -12.70 -8.83
CA VAL A 107 4.99 -11.31 -9.22
C VAL A 107 5.57 -11.27 -10.63
N PRO A 108 4.96 -10.53 -11.55
CA PRO A 108 5.45 -10.42 -12.93
C PRO A 108 6.79 -9.69 -13.01
N ARG A 109 7.65 -10.11 -13.95
CA ARG A 109 9.01 -9.59 -14.09
C ARG A 109 9.11 -8.53 -15.18
N TYR A 110 8.42 -7.42 -14.99
CA TYR A 110 8.53 -6.25 -15.86
C TYR A 110 8.60 -4.95 -15.02
N PRO A 111 9.34 -3.93 -15.48
CA PRO A 111 9.64 -2.75 -14.65
C PRO A 111 8.43 -1.93 -14.20
N SER A 112 7.33 -1.93 -14.96
CA SER A 112 6.10 -1.22 -14.59
C SER A 112 5.41 -1.80 -13.35
N LEU A 113 5.80 -3.01 -12.89
CA LEU A 113 5.44 -3.54 -11.58
C LEU A 113 5.68 -2.52 -10.47
N TYR A 114 6.85 -1.88 -10.47
CA TYR A 114 7.29 -0.99 -9.39
C TYR A 114 6.50 0.31 -9.28
N VAL A 115 5.66 0.60 -10.27
CA VAL A 115 4.77 1.78 -10.28
C VAL A 115 3.29 1.43 -10.26
N GLY A 116 2.94 0.11 -10.29
CA GLY A 116 1.59 -0.34 -9.98
C GLY A 116 0.81 -0.99 -11.10
N SER A 117 1.46 -1.48 -12.16
CA SER A 117 0.79 -2.32 -13.15
C SER A 117 0.41 -3.71 -12.63
N PHE A 118 0.76 -4.03 -11.38
CA PHE A 118 0.41 -5.27 -10.71
C PHE A 118 -1.07 -5.29 -10.33
N GLU A 119 -1.75 -6.38 -10.66
CA GLU A 119 -3.17 -6.54 -10.42
C GLU A 119 -3.45 -7.37 -9.17
N MET A 120 -4.31 -6.85 -8.29
CA MET A 120 -4.73 -7.50 -7.05
C MET A 120 -6.23 -7.31 -6.82
N SER A 121 -6.84 -8.21 -6.05
CA SER A 121 -8.16 -7.95 -5.48
C SER A 121 -8.06 -6.98 -4.30
N PRO A 122 -9.16 -6.28 -3.93
CA PRO A 122 -9.18 -5.48 -2.71
C PRO A 122 -8.80 -6.27 -1.46
N LEU A 123 -9.18 -7.55 -1.38
CA LEU A 123 -8.83 -8.41 -0.26
C LEU A 123 -7.33 -8.70 -0.19
N ASP A 124 -6.69 -8.98 -1.33
CA ASP A 124 -5.24 -9.22 -1.38
C ASP A 124 -4.46 -7.97 -0.97
N VAL A 125 -4.94 -6.78 -1.40
CA VAL A 125 -4.34 -5.50 -1.00
C VAL A 125 -4.44 -5.31 0.51
N ILE A 126 -5.61 -5.53 1.11
CA ILE A 126 -5.80 -5.43 2.57
C ILE A 126 -4.92 -6.44 3.30
N GLN A 127 -4.80 -7.67 2.80
CA GLN A 127 -3.92 -8.68 3.41
C GLN A 127 -2.47 -8.20 3.46
N ALA A 128 -1.96 -7.61 2.37
CA ALA A 128 -0.59 -7.12 2.34
C ALA A 128 -0.39 -5.91 3.28
N TYR A 129 -1.32 -4.97 3.29
CA TYR A 129 -1.25 -3.80 4.16
C TYR A 129 -1.48 -4.14 5.65
N GLN A 130 -2.22 -5.22 5.95
CA GLN A 130 -2.41 -5.72 7.33
C GLN A 130 -1.06 -6.01 7.99
N THR A 131 -0.13 -6.65 7.30
CA THR A 131 1.20 -6.96 7.83
C THR A 131 1.98 -5.68 8.18
N ILE A 132 1.87 -4.63 7.35
CA ILE A 132 2.48 -3.32 7.64
C ILE A 132 1.79 -2.64 8.83
N ALA A 133 0.45 -2.60 8.83
CA ALA A 133 -0.33 -1.95 9.87
C ALA A 133 -0.12 -2.60 11.24
N SER A 134 0.06 -3.93 11.28
CA SER A 134 0.30 -4.74 12.48
C SER A 134 1.79 -4.92 12.81
N ASP A 135 2.61 -3.90 12.56
CA ASP A 135 4.02 -3.82 12.97
C ASP A 135 4.90 -4.99 12.49
N GLY A 136 4.59 -5.53 11.30
CA GLY A 136 5.33 -6.63 10.68
C GLY A 136 4.82 -8.02 11.04
N PHE A 137 3.73 -8.10 11.78
CA PHE A 137 3.06 -9.36 12.08
C PHE A 137 2.03 -9.70 11.02
N TYR A 138 2.25 -10.78 10.32
CA TYR A 138 1.28 -11.36 9.38
C TYR A 138 0.22 -12.17 10.14
N SER A 139 -1.03 -11.95 9.78
CA SER A 139 -2.14 -12.83 10.17
C SER A 139 -3.08 -12.98 8.99
N PRO A 140 -3.46 -14.22 8.59
CA PRO A 140 -4.45 -14.41 7.54
C PRO A 140 -5.76 -13.70 7.88
N LEU A 141 -6.32 -12.99 6.89
CA LEU A 141 -7.64 -12.37 7.05
C LEU A 141 -8.70 -13.46 7.27
N ARG A 142 -9.65 -13.17 8.14
CA ARG A 142 -10.77 -14.07 8.40
C ARG A 142 -12.06 -13.26 8.60
N SER A 143 -13.16 -13.74 8.03
CA SER A 143 -14.50 -13.17 8.22
C SER A 143 -15.31 -13.92 9.29
N ILE A 144 -14.94 -15.18 9.56
CA ILE A 144 -15.60 -16.02 10.56
C ILE A 144 -14.59 -16.36 11.66
N ARG A 145 -14.93 -16.06 12.88
CA ARG A 145 -14.11 -16.39 14.06
C ARG A 145 -14.46 -17.76 14.62
N GLU A 146 -15.75 -18.04 14.68
CA GLU A 146 -16.28 -19.23 15.32
C GLU A 146 -17.65 -19.57 14.77
N ILE A 147 -17.98 -20.84 14.72
CA ILE A 147 -19.32 -21.36 14.46
C ILE A 147 -19.77 -22.05 15.74
N VAL A 148 -20.89 -21.61 16.28
CA VAL A 148 -21.50 -22.21 17.48
C VAL A 148 -22.75 -22.98 17.10
N ASP A 149 -23.09 -24.01 17.84
CA ASP A 149 -24.35 -24.74 17.71
C ASP A 149 -25.51 -24.00 18.39
N ILE A 150 -26.70 -24.65 18.44
CA ILE A 150 -27.91 -24.07 19.03
C ILE A 150 -27.78 -23.87 20.55
N ASP A 151 -26.93 -24.63 21.21
CA ASP A 151 -26.69 -24.60 22.66
C ASP A 151 -25.60 -23.58 23.03
N GLY A 152 -24.96 -22.95 22.02
CA GLY A 152 -23.88 -21.96 22.18
C GLY A 152 -22.51 -22.59 22.34
N GLU A 153 -22.38 -23.90 22.16
CA GLU A 153 -21.09 -24.58 22.19
C GLU A 153 -20.33 -24.43 20.86
N SER A 154 -19.03 -24.32 20.96
CA SER A 154 -18.15 -24.12 19.77
C SER A 154 -18.09 -25.39 18.92
N ALA A 155 -18.77 -25.38 17.78
CA ALA A 155 -18.73 -26.44 16.79
C ALA A 155 -17.46 -26.38 15.93
N LEU A 156 -16.96 -25.16 15.63
CA LEU A 156 -15.75 -24.93 14.85
C LEU A 156 -15.15 -23.56 15.21
N SER A 157 -13.85 -23.53 15.49
CA SER A 157 -13.12 -22.30 15.79
C SER A 157 -11.99 -22.09 14.78
N TYR A 158 -11.80 -20.84 14.36
CA TYR A 158 -10.71 -20.39 13.48
C TYR A 158 -9.74 -19.53 14.32
N PRO A 159 -8.73 -20.11 14.97
CA PRO A 159 -7.82 -19.39 15.83
C PRO A 159 -6.97 -18.38 15.04
N TYR A 160 -6.49 -17.35 15.73
CA TYR A 160 -5.50 -16.45 15.18
C TYR A 160 -4.19 -17.21 14.91
N ARG A 161 -3.64 -16.99 13.72
CA ARG A 161 -2.27 -17.35 13.39
C ARG A 161 -1.49 -16.06 13.21
N ILE A 162 -0.50 -15.82 14.05
CA ILE A 162 0.31 -14.61 14.02
C ILE A 162 1.75 -15.05 13.79
N GLU A 163 2.38 -14.48 12.76
CA GLU A 163 3.75 -14.74 12.36
C GLU A 163 4.49 -13.42 12.23
N GLN A 164 5.60 -13.24 12.94
CA GLN A 164 6.46 -12.08 12.68
C GLN A 164 7.24 -12.32 11.40
N ARG A 165 6.96 -11.56 10.36
CA ARG A 165 7.57 -11.69 9.02
C ARG A 165 8.53 -10.57 8.68
N PHE A 166 8.43 -9.44 9.37
CA PHE A 166 9.33 -8.30 9.22
C PHE A 166 9.88 -7.87 10.57
N ARG A 167 11.09 -7.32 10.55
CA ARG A 167 11.66 -6.66 11.72
C ARG A 167 10.91 -5.35 12.00
N PRO A 168 10.87 -4.89 13.26
CA PRO A 168 10.16 -3.66 13.61
C PRO A 168 10.71 -2.40 12.91
N GLU A 169 12.03 -2.30 12.71
CA GLU A 169 12.68 -1.09 12.22
C GLU A 169 12.25 -0.70 10.80
N PRO A 170 12.32 -1.57 9.76
CA PRO A 170 11.83 -1.25 8.42
C PRO A 170 10.35 -0.90 8.40
N ILE A 171 9.54 -1.62 9.18
CA ILE A 171 8.10 -1.36 9.30
C ILE A 171 7.84 0.02 9.91
N HIS A 172 8.57 0.40 10.94
CA HIS A 172 8.47 1.73 11.55
C HIS A 172 8.78 2.84 10.54
N LEU A 173 9.86 2.65 9.76
CA LEU A 173 10.26 3.63 8.75
C LEU A 173 9.22 3.76 7.64
N ILE A 174 8.62 2.64 7.19
CA ILE A 174 7.56 2.68 6.18
C ILE A 174 6.28 3.33 6.72
N LYS A 175 5.87 3.00 7.95
CA LYS A 175 4.72 3.62 8.62
C LYS A 175 4.92 5.12 8.79
N PHE A 176 6.11 5.56 9.22
CA PHE A 176 6.44 6.98 9.28
C PHE A 176 6.26 7.68 7.92
N ALA A 177 6.79 7.09 6.84
CA ALA A 177 6.64 7.66 5.51
C ALA A 177 5.17 7.69 5.05
N MET A 178 4.37 6.67 5.42
CA MET A 178 2.94 6.63 5.14
C MET A 178 2.14 7.68 5.95
N GLN A 179 2.54 7.98 7.17
CA GLN A 179 1.95 9.09 7.95
C GLN A 179 2.21 10.45 7.29
N GLN A 180 3.43 10.65 6.75
CA GLN A 180 3.79 11.89 6.07
C GLN A 180 2.97 12.12 4.78
N THR A 181 2.29 11.14 4.22
CA THR A 181 1.39 11.35 3.08
C THR A 181 0.25 12.31 3.41
N PHE A 182 -0.22 12.33 4.66
CA PHE A 182 -1.31 13.21 5.12
C PHE A 182 -0.88 14.65 5.41
N THR A 183 0.39 14.87 5.75
CA THR A 183 0.91 16.21 6.06
C THR A 183 1.64 16.84 4.89
N LYS A 184 2.46 16.05 4.19
CA LYS A 184 3.39 16.54 3.15
C LYS A 184 3.16 15.92 1.77
N GLY A 185 2.34 14.87 1.68
CA GLY A 185 2.20 14.04 0.50
C GLY A 185 0.85 14.11 -0.20
N THR A 186 0.52 13.01 -0.89
CA THR A 186 -0.65 12.91 -1.77
C THR A 186 -2.00 12.93 -1.03
N ALA A 187 -2.03 12.62 0.26
CA ALA A 187 -3.22 12.66 1.11
C ALA A 187 -3.32 13.93 1.98
N ARG A 188 -2.50 14.96 1.71
CA ARG A 188 -2.47 16.19 2.51
C ARG A 188 -3.84 16.87 2.59
N GLY A 189 -4.09 17.52 3.73
CA GLY A 189 -5.33 18.26 4.00
C GLY A 189 -6.13 17.70 5.17
N TYR A 190 -5.62 16.68 5.84
CA TYR A 190 -6.15 16.23 7.12
C TYR A 190 -5.57 17.07 8.27
N LYS A 191 -6.39 17.38 9.27
CA LYS A 191 -5.93 18.16 10.43
C LYS A 191 -4.91 17.37 11.25
N GLN A 192 -3.86 18.05 11.71
CA GLN A 192 -2.79 17.40 12.48
C GLN A 192 -3.31 16.74 13.75
N GLU A 193 -4.28 17.35 14.43
CA GLU A 193 -4.91 16.82 15.63
C GLU A 193 -5.57 15.45 15.39
N ILE A 194 -6.19 15.26 14.22
CA ILE A 194 -6.82 13.99 13.82
C ILE A 194 -5.74 12.95 13.50
N ILE A 195 -4.67 13.36 12.80
CA ILE A 195 -3.54 12.49 12.48
C ILE A 195 -2.90 11.95 13.77
N ASP A 196 -2.69 12.83 14.75
CA ASP A 196 -2.09 12.47 16.04
C ASP A 196 -3.04 11.65 16.91
N LYS A 197 -4.34 11.99 16.91
CA LYS A 197 -5.36 11.28 17.69
C LYS A 197 -5.45 9.81 17.27
N TRP A 198 -5.47 9.54 15.97
CA TRP A 198 -5.72 8.20 15.44
C TRP A 198 -4.48 7.52 14.87
N ASN A 199 -3.31 8.13 14.95
CA ASN A 199 -2.07 7.60 14.37
C ASN A 199 -2.24 7.21 12.89
N VAL A 200 -2.73 8.16 12.09
CA VAL A 200 -3.17 7.92 10.71
C VAL A 200 -1.98 7.75 9.77
N GLY A 201 -2.02 6.75 8.94
CA GLY A 201 -1.09 6.58 7.83
C GLY A 201 -1.75 5.87 6.65
N GLY A 202 -1.31 6.15 5.43
CA GLY A 202 -1.92 5.54 4.26
C GLY A 202 -1.24 5.86 2.94
N LYS A 203 -1.84 5.33 1.87
CA LYS A 203 -1.32 5.48 0.51
C LYS A 203 -2.47 5.63 -0.49
N THR A 204 -2.34 6.61 -1.39
CA THR A 204 -3.19 6.75 -2.58
C THR A 204 -2.71 5.85 -3.71
N GLY A 205 -3.63 5.31 -4.49
CA GLY A 205 -3.39 4.61 -5.75
C GLY A 205 -4.27 5.18 -6.85
N THR A 206 -3.73 5.28 -8.04
CA THR A 206 -4.47 5.64 -9.25
C THR A 206 -3.87 4.80 -10.36
N SER A 207 -4.70 4.04 -11.08
CA SER A 207 -4.24 3.30 -12.25
C SER A 207 -4.18 4.21 -13.48
N ASP A 208 -3.57 3.72 -14.56
CA ASP A 208 -3.49 4.44 -15.82
C ASP A 208 -4.89 4.83 -16.32
N ASP A 209 -4.97 5.97 -17.00
CA ASP A 209 -6.22 6.57 -17.47
C ASP A 209 -7.27 6.83 -16.37
N GLN A 210 -6.87 6.84 -15.10
CA GLN A 210 -7.77 7.01 -13.96
C GLN A 210 -8.92 5.98 -13.94
N ARG A 211 -8.64 4.74 -14.35
CA ARG A 211 -9.65 3.66 -14.34
C ARG A 211 -10.01 3.22 -12.93
N ASP A 212 -9.03 3.25 -12.03
CA ASP A 212 -9.18 2.88 -10.64
C ASP A 212 -8.66 3.97 -9.71
N SER A 213 -9.48 4.33 -8.75
CA SER A 213 -9.15 5.23 -7.65
C SER A 213 -9.06 4.38 -6.38
N TRP A 214 -7.87 4.32 -5.75
CA TRP A 214 -7.58 3.52 -4.57
C TRP A 214 -7.10 4.37 -3.42
N PHE A 215 -7.50 4.00 -2.23
CA PHE A 215 -6.86 4.45 -1.00
C PHE A 215 -6.83 3.32 0.03
N VAL A 216 -5.68 3.11 0.66
CA VAL A 216 -5.54 2.24 1.84
C VAL A 216 -4.95 3.08 2.96
N GLY A 217 -5.56 3.02 4.13
CA GLY A 217 -5.06 3.71 5.30
C GLY A 217 -5.46 3.02 6.60
N TYR A 218 -4.64 3.21 7.60
CA TYR A 218 -4.94 2.82 8.98
C TYR A 218 -5.22 4.07 9.83
N ALA A 219 -6.12 3.91 10.81
CA ALA A 219 -6.46 4.91 11.81
C ALA A 219 -6.93 4.18 13.08
N GLY A 220 -6.23 4.39 14.20
CA GLY A 220 -6.47 3.59 15.39
C GLY A 220 -6.33 2.10 15.12
N ASP A 221 -7.35 1.33 15.47
CA ASP A 221 -7.38 -0.12 15.30
C ASP A 221 -7.94 -0.58 13.94
N TYR A 222 -8.22 0.36 13.04
CA TYR A 222 -8.81 0.06 11.75
C TYR A 222 -7.80 0.16 10.62
N LEU A 223 -7.83 -0.82 9.72
CA LEU A 223 -7.22 -0.76 8.40
C LEU A 223 -8.34 -0.80 7.36
N VAL A 224 -8.45 0.25 6.57
CA VAL A 224 -9.56 0.43 5.64
C VAL A 224 -9.02 0.66 4.23
N LEU A 225 -9.62 -0.04 3.27
CA LEU A 225 -9.41 0.17 1.85
C LEU A 225 -10.69 0.70 1.22
N THR A 226 -10.55 1.73 0.42
CA THR A 226 -11.62 2.25 -0.43
C THR A 226 -11.18 2.20 -1.88
N TRP A 227 -12.13 1.85 -2.75
CA TRP A 227 -11.90 1.72 -4.18
C TRP A 227 -13.11 2.22 -4.98
N PHE A 228 -12.82 2.95 -6.04
CA PHE A 228 -13.78 3.30 -7.09
C PHE A 228 -13.25 2.84 -8.43
N GLY A 229 -14.08 2.18 -9.19
CA GLY A 229 -13.84 1.74 -10.55
C GLY A 229 -15.14 1.24 -11.17
N PHE A 230 -15.16 1.16 -12.47
CA PHE A 230 -16.27 0.55 -13.20
C PHE A 230 -15.99 -0.93 -13.49
N ASP A 231 -17.03 -1.76 -13.47
CA ASP A 231 -16.89 -3.19 -13.78
C ASP A 231 -16.39 -3.45 -15.20
N ASP A 232 -16.74 -2.58 -16.14
CA ASP A 232 -16.29 -2.61 -17.54
C ASP A 232 -14.92 -1.95 -17.76
N ASN A 233 -14.22 -1.58 -16.68
CA ASN A 233 -12.88 -0.99 -16.70
C ASN A 233 -12.74 0.33 -17.49
N ARG A 234 -13.84 1.06 -17.74
CA ARG A 234 -13.75 2.40 -18.32
C ARG A 234 -13.14 3.41 -17.37
N PRO A 235 -12.52 4.50 -17.88
CA PRO A 235 -11.97 5.56 -17.04
C PRO A 235 -13.01 6.19 -16.12
N THR A 236 -12.56 6.58 -14.91
CA THR A 236 -13.32 7.42 -13.97
C THR A 236 -12.74 8.84 -14.00
N PRO A 237 -13.47 9.87 -13.58
CA PRO A 237 -12.89 11.21 -13.37
C PRO A 237 -12.13 11.31 -12.04
N LEU A 238 -11.86 10.20 -11.35
CA LEU A 238 -11.36 10.15 -9.98
C LEU A 238 -9.91 9.68 -9.91
N THR A 239 -9.14 10.35 -9.07
CA THR A 239 -7.83 9.87 -8.62
C THR A 239 -7.95 9.26 -7.23
N GLY A 240 -6.92 8.56 -6.73
CA GLY A 240 -6.90 8.08 -5.36
C GLY A 240 -7.13 9.18 -4.31
N ARG A 241 -6.76 10.44 -4.64
CA ARG A 241 -6.99 11.60 -3.78
C ARG A 241 -8.43 12.12 -3.84
N THR A 242 -8.98 12.29 -5.05
CA THR A 242 -10.28 12.95 -5.25
C THR A 242 -11.48 12.02 -5.10
N GLY A 243 -11.25 10.71 -5.09
CA GLY A 243 -12.28 9.69 -4.93
C GLY A 243 -12.08 8.88 -3.64
N ALA A 244 -11.25 7.86 -3.70
CA ALA A 244 -11.11 6.88 -2.62
C ALA A 244 -10.68 7.49 -1.28
N LEU A 245 -9.75 8.44 -1.25
CA LEU A 245 -9.33 9.11 -0.02
C LEU A 245 -10.49 9.88 0.65
N GLU A 246 -11.34 10.56 -0.13
CA GLU A 246 -12.46 11.32 0.45
C GLU A 246 -13.50 10.38 1.09
N LEU A 247 -13.80 9.24 0.45
CA LEU A 247 -14.66 8.23 1.07
C LEU A 247 -14.03 7.65 2.34
N TRP A 248 -12.73 7.36 2.30
CA TRP A 248 -12.00 6.84 3.45
C TRP A 248 -12.05 7.80 4.64
N LYS A 249 -11.84 9.11 4.41
CA LYS A 249 -11.90 10.14 5.45
C LYS A 249 -13.28 10.17 6.12
N ASN A 250 -14.33 10.27 5.32
CA ASN A 250 -15.71 10.31 5.83
C ASN A 250 -16.00 9.06 6.68
N PHE A 251 -15.61 7.88 6.18
CA PHE A 251 -15.82 6.63 6.91
C PHE A 251 -15.06 6.61 8.25
N ILE A 252 -13.80 7.05 8.28
CA ILE A 252 -13.00 7.09 9.52
C ILE A 252 -13.56 8.12 10.52
N GLU A 253 -14.02 9.28 10.05
CA GLU A 253 -14.65 10.29 10.89
C GLU A 253 -15.97 9.78 11.51
N ASP A 254 -16.77 9.04 10.74
CA ASP A 254 -18.05 8.47 11.21
C ASP A 254 -17.87 7.38 12.28
N ILE A 255 -16.82 6.53 12.14
CA ILE A 255 -16.56 5.44 13.11
C ILE A 255 -15.82 5.91 14.36
N ASP A 256 -15.16 7.09 14.30
CA ASP A 256 -14.35 7.67 15.38
C ASP A 256 -13.45 6.62 16.07
N PRO A 257 -12.37 6.14 15.40
CA PRO A 257 -11.54 5.06 15.91
C PRO A 257 -10.99 5.35 17.30
N ASN A 258 -10.81 4.33 18.13
CA ASN A 258 -10.11 4.48 19.38
C ASN A 258 -8.69 4.95 19.11
N SER A 259 -8.19 5.89 19.93
CA SER A 259 -6.81 6.35 19.82
C SER A 259 -5.87 5.15 20.05
N SER A 260 -5.14 4.75 19.01
CA SER A 260 -4.13 3.70 19.15
C SER A 260 -3.01 4.19 20.09
N THR A 261 -2.51 3.32 20.93
CA THR A 261 -1.27 3.57 21.66
C THR A 261 -0.16 3.83 20.66
N LYS A 262 0.53 4.99 20.78
CA LYS A 262 1.68 5.29 19.92
C LYS A 262 2.66 4.12 20.02
N PRO A 263 3.17 3.58 18.91
CA PRO A 263 4.16 2.52 18.97
C PRO A 263 5.36 3.04 19.78
N VAL A 264 5.75 2.26 20.76
CA VAL A 264 6.97 2.56 21.55
C VAL A 264 8.14 2.32 20.58
N LEU A 265 8.83 3.40 20.20
CA LEU A 265 10.06 3.28 19.42
C LEU A 265 11.04 2.39 20.18
N PRO A 266 11.62 1.36 19.53
CA PRO A 266 12.73 0.65 20.13
C PRO A 266 13.79 1.67 20.54
N ARG A 267 14.27 1.62 21.78
CA ARG A 267 15.43 2.42 22.19
C ARG A 267 16.62 1.92 21.37
N ILE A 268 17.15 2.78 20.51
CA ILE A 268 18.39 2.54 19.75
C ILE A 268 19.55 2.51 20.74
#